data_7c7a2aa621d81cc3476cdf4552b219f2
#
_entry.id   7c7a2aa621d81cc3476cdf4552b219f2
#
_cell.length_a   1.000
_cell.length_b   1.000
_cell.length_c   1.000
_cell.angle_alpha   90.00
_cell.angle_beta   90.00
_cell.angle_gamma   90.00
#
_symmetry.space_group_name_H-M   'P 1'
#
loop_
_entity.id
_entity.type
_entity.pdbx_description
1 polymer ?
#
loop_
_entity_poly.entity_id
_entity_poly.type
_entity_poly.pdbx_seq_one_letter_code
_entity_poly.pdbx_strand_id
1 'polypeptide(L)'
;MFNKRVSLSEPGNAQKTTRRVVVRTTTLRVVSAKDCPSSVSELAMNCFTHALPFLDRDDPYFLVGTCIPDWLSATDRKCRAREKNAAAFIGDESAELASLARGIVQHHQDDHWFHQTPMFAELNMNFSLEIRELLKGDAGFRPGLLGHILIELLLDAYLHTKFPGKLESYYRQIVSVMPKLVQDSVNRFASRPTDKLANFMQGFIEARYLFDYVDDQRLMMRINNVLKRIKLESVGNRITHWIPSARSRVYDHVSNLLPNYQFPL
;
A
#
# COMPACT_ATOMS: atom_id res chain seq x y z
N MET A 1 4.44 81.73 -30.82
CA MET A 1 3.28 82.35 -31.52
C MET A 1 2.10 81.45 -31.48
N PHE A 2 0.99 82.03 -31.01
CA PHE A 2 -0.40 81.53 -31.03
C PHE A 2 -0.86 80.36 -30.22
N ASN A 3 -1.43 80.74 -29.17
CA ASN A 3 -2.57 80.41 -28.34
C ASN A 3 -3.74 79.87 -29.14
N LYS A 4 -4.42 78.79 -28.62
CA LYS A 4 -5.87 78.79 -28.51
C LYS A 4 -6.34 77.77 -27.47
N ARG A 5 -6.88 78.29 -26.38
CA ARG A 5 -7.80 77.62 -25.45
C ARG A 5 -9.14 77.42 -26.17
N VAL A 6 -9.80 76.24 -25.88
CA VAL A 6 -11.26 76.24 -25.74
C VAL A 6 -11.61 75.24 -24.63
N SER A 7 -12.56 75.62 -23.84
CA SER A 7 -13.00 75.17 -22.56
C SER A 7 -14.11 74.11 -22.61
N LEU A 8 -14.18 73.32 -21.55
CA LEU A 8 -15.36 72.86 -20.77
C LEU A 8 -16.47 72.00 -21.44
N SER A 9 -16.64 70.78 -20.90
CA SER A 9 -17.88 70.38 -20.19
C SER A 9 -17.72 68.99 -19.52
N GLU A 10 -17.83 68.94 -18.21
CA GLU A 10 -18.32 67.82 -17.43
C GLU A 10 -19.86 67.87 -17.39
N PRO A 11 -20.62 66.84 -16.88
CA PRO A 11 -20.25 65.61 -16.16
C PRO A 11 -21.06 64.35 -16.60
N GLY A 12 -20.58 63.20 -16.25
CA GLY A 12 -21.36 61.97 -16.33
C GLY A 12 -20.95 60.98 -15.24
N ASN A 13 -21.75 60.98 -14.18
CA ASN A 13 -21.64 60.13 -13.00
C ASN A 13 -21.82 58.62 -13.37
N ALA A 14 -20.75 57.86 -13.38
CA ALA A 14 -20.81 56.40 -13.52
C ALA A 14 -20.32 55.74 -12.24
N GLN A 15 -21.26 55.24 -11.45
CA GLN A 15 -21.05 54.41 -10.28
C GLN A 15 -20.18 53.19 -10.64
N LYS A 16 -18.93 53.17 -10.16
CA LYS A 16 -18.06 51.99 -10.18
C LYS A 16 -18.55 51.00 -9.13
N THR A 17 -19.32 50.04 -9.53
CA THR A 17 -19.67 48.88 -8.70
C THR A 17 -18.43 47.96 -8.60
N THR A 18 -17.67 48.09 -7.51
CA THR A 18 -16.55 47.25 -7.21
C THR A 18 -17.10 45.88 -6.76
N ARG A 19 -17.14 44.90 -7.66
CA ARG A 19 -17.39 43.50 -7.29
C ARG A 19 -16.20 43.00 -6.49
N ARG A 20 -16.40 42.87 -5.18
CA ARG A 20 -15.47 42.19 -4.27
C ARG A 20 -15.52 40.72 -4.57
N VAL A 21 -14.47 40.19 -5.26
CA VAL A 21 -14.26 38.78 -5.41
C VAL A 21 -13.79 38.26 -4.05
N VAL A 22 -14.68 37.55 -3.34
CA VAL A 22 -14.32 36.83 -2.11
C VAL A 22 -13.66 35.52 -2.55
N VAL A 23 -12.33 35.51 -2.59
CA VAL A 23 -11.55 34.26 -2.68
C VAL A 23 -11.71 33.58 -1.33
N ARG A 24 -12.55 32.55 -1.27
CA ARG A 24 -12.58 31.61 -0.14
C ARG A 24 -11.28 30.82 -0.18
N THR A 25 -10.32 31.21 0.62
CA THR A 25 -9.15 30.40 0.95
C THR A 25 -9.67 29.17 1.72
N THR A 26 -9.86 28.08 1.02
CA THR A 26 -10.08 26.77 1.65
C THR A 26 -8.73 26.38 2.26
N THR A 27 -8.59 26.54 3.56
CA THR A 27 -7.44 26.06 4.31
C THR A 27 -7.42 24.55 4.14
N LEU A 28 -6.53 24.04 3.30
CA LEU A 28 -6.22 22.62 3.21
C LEU A 28 -5.69 22.20 4.60
N ARG A 29 -6.51 21.50 5.34
CA ARG A 29 -6.09 20.84 6.57
C ARG A 29 -5.05 19.80 6.16
N VAL A 30 -3.78 20.07 6.44
CA VAL A 30 -2.72 19.05 6.34
C VAL A 30 -3.11 17.96 7.34
N VAL A 31 -3.59 16.84 6.83
CA VAL A 31 -3.87 15.65 7.65
C VAL A 31 -2.50 15.17 8.14
N SER A 32 -2.27 15.30 9.44
CA SER A 32 -1.05 14.80 10.08
C SER A 32 -0.93 13.30 9.84
N ALA A 33 0.28 12.81 9.63
CA ALA A 33 0.57 11.37 9.51
C ALA A 33 0.07 10.55 10.73
N LYS A 34 -0.28 11.22 11.83
CA LYS A 34 -0.90 10.61 13.03
C LYS A 34 -2.39 10.29 12.86
N ASP A 35 -3.07 10.81 11.83
CA ASP A 35 -4.51 10.59 11.58
C ASP A 35 -4.76 9.49 10.53
N CYS A 36 -3.71 8.83 10.01
CA CYS A 36 -3.88 7.63 9.20
C CYS A 36 -4.20 6.48 10.17
N PRO A 37 -5.43 5.91 10.14
CA PRO A 37 -5.74 4.80 11.03
C PRO A 37 -4.80 3.65 10.69
N SER A 38 -4.06 3.18 11.70
CA SER A 38 -3.17 2.01 11.65
C SER A 38 -3.83 0.71 11.12
N SER A 39 -5.13 0.77 10.83
CA SER A 39 -5.93 -0.32 10.28
C SER A 39 -5.97 -0.37 8.74
N VAL A 40 -5.37 0.57 8.04
CA VAL A 40 -5.42 0.66 6.56
C VAL A 40 -4.25 -0.07 5.92
N SER A 41 -3.07 -0.05 6.55
CA SER A 41 -1.85 -0.72 6.07
C SER A 41 -1.94 -2.25 5.99
N GLU A 42 -2.89 -2.84 6.70
CA GLU A 42 -2.98 -4.28 6.91
C GLU A 42 -3.77 -5.05 5.83
N LEU A 43 -4.03 -4.47 4.66
CA LEU A 43 -4.83 -5.09 3.60
C LEU A 43 -4.08 -5.34 2.30
N ALA A 44 -2.93 -4.73 2.14
CA ALA A 44 -2.06 -4.97 1.01
C ALA A 44 -1.23 -6.25 1.24
N MET A 45 -0.83 -6.89 0.18
CA MET A 45 0.01 -8.09 0.21
C MET A 45 1.25 -7.84 -0.65
N ASN A 46 2.14 -6.96 -0.16
CA ASN A 46 3.44 -6.70 -0.76
C ASN A 46 4.53 -7.62 -0.19
N CYS A 47 4.19 -8.90 -0.03
CA CYS A 47 5.04 -9.91 0.55
C CYS A 47 6.43 -9.99 -0.11
N PHE A 48 6.51 -9.74 -1.42
CA PHE A 48 7.78 -9.84 -2.13
C PHE A 48 8.71 -8.67 -1.81
N THR A 49 8.18 -7.46 -1.66
CA THR A 49 8.96 -6.28 -1.23
C THR A 49 9.63 -6.53 0.11
N HIS A 50 8.91 -7.06 1.10
CA HIS A 50 9.48 -7.37 2.42
C HIS A 50 10.48 -8.55 2.39
N ALA A 51 10.26 -9.54 1.53
CA ALA A 51 11.07 -10.74 1.50
C ALA A 51 12.36 -10.61 0.66
N LEU A 52 12.34 -9.83 -0.41
CA LEU A 52 13.39 -9.77 -1.43
C LEU A 52 14.80 -9.50 -0.87
N PRO A 53 15.04 -8.58 0.08
CA PRO A 53 16.36 -8.34 0.66
C PRO A 53 16.94 -9.51 1.42
N PHE A 54 16.11 -10.48 1.78
CA PHE A 54 16.46 -11.58 2.68
C PHE A 54 16.48 -12.94 2.01
N LEU A 55 16.20 -13.01 0.69
CA LEU A 55 16.14 -14.30 -0.05
C LEU A 55 17.42 -15.10 0.02
N ASP A 56 18.57 -14.44 0.11
CA ASP A 56 19.87 -15.10 0.14
C ASP A 56 20.28 -15.60 1.55
N ARG A 57 19.43 -15.39 2.57
CA ARG A 57 19.66 -15.87 3.94
C ARG A 57 19.32 -17.33 4.15
N ASP A 58 18.61 -17.96 3.20
CA ASP A 58 18.13 -19.35 3.28
C ASP A 58 17.35 -19.63 4.59
N ASP A 59 16.48 -18.68 4.97
CA ASP A 59 15.62 -18.78 6.15
C ASP A 59 14.15 -18.68 5.74
N PRO A 60 13.53 -19.77 5.30
CA PRO A 60 12.15 -19.74 4.79
C PRO A 60 11.10 -19.34 5.85
N TYR A 61 11.34 -19.65 7.15
CA TYR A 61 10.43 -19.20 8.21
C TYR A 61 10.50 -17.70 8.43
N PHE A 62 11.67 -17.07 8.28
CA PHE A 62 11.80 -15.62 8.28
C PHE A 62 11.01 -15.00 7.12
N LEU A 63 11.17 -15.52 5.90
CA LEU A 63 10.44 -15.04 4.71
C LEU A 63 8.93 -15.16 4.89
N VAL A 64 8.44 -16.26 5.43
CA VAL A 64 7.02 -16.41 5.79
C VAL A 64 6.63 -15.38 6.85
N GLY A 65 7.48 -15.17 7.86
CA GLY A 65 7.27 -14.20 8.92
C GLY A 65 6.99 -12.79 8.39
N THR A 66 7.71 -12.36 7.33
CA THR A 66 7.51 -11.04 6.71
C THR A 66 6.15 -10.88 6.03
N CYS A 67 5.39 -11.96 5.80
CA CYS A 67 4.05 -11.91 5.19
C CYS A 67 2.92 -12.12 6.20
N ILE A 68 3.19 -12.61 7.40
CA ILE A 68 2.16 -12.97 8.38
C ILE A 68 1.20 -11.82 8.72
N PRO A 69 1.63 -10.57 8.96
CA PRO A 69 0.70 -9.49 9.25
C PRO A 69 -0.34 -9.29 8.15
N ASP A 70 0.09 -9.30 6.90
CA ASP A 70 -0.76 -9.17 5.72
C ASP A 70 -1.70 -10.36 5.55
N TRP A 71 -1.18 -11.57 5.69
CA TRP A 71 -1.99 -12.78 5.57
C TRP A 71 -3.07 -12.87 6.65
N LEU A 72 -2.77 -12.46 7.88
CA LEU A 72 -3.78 -12.36 8.95
C LEU A 72 -4.83 -11.30 8.63
N SER A 73 -4.40 -10.16 8.08
CA SER A 73 -5.31 -9.11 7.67
C SER A 73 -6.26 -9.55 6.56
N ALA A 74 -5.76 -10.38 5.63
CA ALA A 74 -6.54 -10.94 4.53
C ALA A 74 -7.48 -12.08 4.98
N THR A 75 -7.13 -12.88 5.99
CA THR A 75 -7.87 -14.10 6.34
C THR A 75 -8.61 -14.03 7.68
N ASP A 76 -8.06 -13.39 8.70
CA ASP A 76 -8.69 -13.19 10.00
C ASP A 76 -8.34 -11.84 10.63
N ARG A 77 -9.01 -10.79 10.21
CA ARG A 77 -8.78 -9.40 10.62
C ARG A 77 -8.83 -9.14 12.13
N LYS A 78 -9.36 -10.06 12.92
CA LYS A 78 -9.39 -9.95 14.38
C LYS A 78 -8.14 -10.57 15.02
N CYS A 79 -7.41 -11.44 14.32
CA CYS A 79 -6.14 -11.98 14.72
C CYS A 79 -5.02 -11.05 14.27
N ARG A 80 -4.13 -10.64 15.18
CA ARG A 80 -3.05 -9.68 14.89
C ARG A 80 -1.74 -10.19 15.44
N ALA A 81 -0.74 -10.29 14.58
CA ALA A 81 0.66 -10.53 14.96
C ALA A 81 1.37 -9.17 15.09
N ARG A 82 1.24 -8.53 16.26
CA ARG A 82 1.82 -7.21 16.51
C ARG A 82 3.31 -7.31 16.77
N GLU A 83 4.10 -6.32 16.33
CA GLU A 83 5.55 -6.23 16.56
C GLU A 83 5.93 -6.51 18.03
N LYS A 84 5.32 -5.77 18.97
CA LYS A 84 5.59 -5.93 20.41
C LYS A 84 5.44 -7.36 20.90
N ASN A 85 4.45 -8.08 20.41
CA ASN A 85 4.17 -9.45 20.84
C ASN A 85 5.18 -10.43 20.20
N ALA A 86 5.45 -10.29 18.91
CA ALA A 86 6.42 -11.11 18.19
C ALA A 86 7.86 -10.91 18.74
N ALA A 87 8.23 -9.68 19.08
CA ALA A 87 9.54 -9.34 19.62
C ALA A 87 9.95 -10.14 20.88
N ALA A 88 8.95 -10.57 21.68
CA ALA A 88 9.20 -11.42 22.85
C ALA A 88 9.67 -12.85 22.49
N PHE A 89 9.54 -13.27 21.22
CA PHE A 89 9.85 -14.62 20.74
C PHE A 89 11.04 -14.67 19.76
N ILE A 90 11.75 -13.57 19.52
CA ILE A 90 12.91 -13.55 18.60
C ILE A 90 14.09 -14.40 19.07
N GLY A 91 14.12 -14.78 20.33
CA GLY A 91 15.11 -15.67 20.96
C GLY A 91 14.49 -16.94 21.53
N ASP A 92 13.31 -17.37 21.05
CA ASP A 92 12.67 -18.63 21.49
C ASP A 92 13.58 -19.84 21.16
N GLU A 93 13.48 -20.89 21.97
CA GLU A 93 14.25 -22.13 21.77
C GLU A 93 13.91 -22.83 20.46
N SER A 94 12.67 -22.71 19.96
CA SER A 94 12.31 -23.14 18.61
C SER A 94 12.87 -22.19 17.58
N ALA A 95 13.82 -22.66 16.76
CA ALA A 95 14.44 -21.87 15.71
C ALA A 95 13.41 -21.35 14.69
N GLU A 96 12.38 -22.14 14.36
CA GLU A 96 11.31 -21.78 13.44
C GLU A 96 10.45 -20.65 14.01
N LEU A 97 10.06 -20.75 15.27
CA LEU A 97 9.27 -19.71 15.93
C LEU A 97 10.06 -18.42 16.07
N ALA A 98 11.33 -18.49 16.48
CA ALA A 98 12.20 -17.34 16.58
C ALA A 98 12.39 -16.66 15.22
N SER A 99 12.53 -17.45 14.15
CA SER A 99 12.66 -16.95 12.79
C SER A 99 11.39 -16.29 12.27
N LEU A 100 10.22 -16.90 12.47
CA LEU A 100 8.91 -16.29 12.18
C LEU A 100 8.74 -14.97 12.92
N ALA A 101 9.08 -14.92 14.21
CA ALA A 101 8.97 -13.73 15.03
C ALA A 101 9.85 -12.59 14.50
N ARG A 102 11.11 -12.89 14.12
CA ARG A 102 12.02 -11.92 13.49
C ARG A 102 11.45 -11.36 12.18
N GLY A 103 10.88 -12.24 11.33
CA GLY A 103 10.26 -11.81 10.08
C GLY A 103 9.06 -10.88 10.31
N ILE A 104 8.21 -11.16 11.31
CA ILE A 104 7.08 -10.30 11.67
C ILE A 104 7.56 -8.92 12.17
N VAL A 105 8.60 -8.89 13.01
CA VAL A 105 9.20 -7.64 13.48
C VAL A 105 9.75 -6.84 12.30
N GLN A 106 10.45 -7.50 11.37
CA GLN A 106 10.98 -6.87 10.15
C GLN A 106 9.87 -6.23 9.32
N HIS A 107 8.77 -6.97 9.06
CA HIS A 107 7.62 -6.43 8.33
C HIS A 107 7.11 -5.11 8.93
N HIS A 108 6.88 -5.08 10.25
CA HIS A 108 6.38 -3.86 10.90
C HIS A 108 7.38 -2.69 10.85
N GLN A 109 8.68 -2.98 10.91
CA GLN A 109 9.72 -1.97 10.76
C GLN A 109 9.77 -1.42 9.33
N ASP A 110 9.64 -2.29 8.33
CA ASP A 110 9.59 -1.90 6.92
C ASP A 110 8.37 -1.02 6.65
N ASP A 111 7.19 -1.45 7.07
CA ASP A 111 5.95 -0.68 6.96
C ASP A 111 6.07 0.71 7.61
N HIS A 112 6.68 0.74 8.80
CA HIS A 112 6.83 1.98 9.54
C HIS A 112 7.63 3.03 8.76
N TRP A 113 8.80 2.68 8.20
CA TRP A 113 9.58 3.64 7.43
C TRP A 113 9.02 3.88 6.03
N PHE A 114 8.49 2.86 5.36
CA PHE A 114 7.94 2.96 4.01
C PHE A 114 6.77 3.95 3.95
N HIS A 115 5.79 3.80 4.84
CA HIS A 115 4.62 4.68 4.90
C HIS A 115 4.95 6.12 5.33
N GLN A 116 6.13 6.36 5.88
CA GLN A 116 6.61 7.70 6.24
C GLN A 116 7.38 8.39 5.11
N THR A 117 7.67 7.71 4.01
CA THR A 117 8.36 8.36 2.89
C THR A 117 7.49 9.47 2.29
N PRO A 118 8.05 10.65 1.98
CA PRO A 118 7.30 11.72 1.34
C PRO A 118 6.64 11.27 0.03
N MET A 119 7.33 10.41 -0.73
CA MET A 119 6.84 9.91 -2.02
C MET A 119 5.61 9.00 -1.84
N PHE A 120 5.59 8.13 -0.82
CA PHE A 120 4.38 7.33 -0.53
C PHE A 120 3.19 8.23 -0.20
N ALA A 121 3.39 9.22 0.65
CA ALA A 121 2.33 10.17 1.03
C ALA A 121 1.79 10.94 -0.19
N GLU A 122 2.69 11.42 -1.06
CA GLU A 122 2.34 12.14 -2.28
C GLU A 122 1.56 11.25 -3.26
N LEU A 123 2.09 10.07 -3.60
CA LEU A 123 1.43 9.15 -4.52
C LEU A 123 0.07 8.69 -3.98
N ASN A 124 -0.01 8.35 -2.68
CA ASN A 124 -1.28 7.91 -2.09
C ASN A 124 -2.33 9.02 -2.10
N MET A 125 -1.94 10.27 -1.87
CA MET A 125 -2.84 11.42 -1.99
C MET A 125 -3.33 11.59 -3.42
N ASN A 126 -2.41 11.60 -4.40
CA ASN A 126 -2.72 11.78 -5.80
C ASN A 126 -3.63 10.65 -6.32
N PHE A 127 -3.28 9.39 -6.04
CA PHE A 127 -4.11 8.23 -6.39
C PHE A 127 -5.49 8.30 -5.75
N SER A 128 -5.58 8.73 -4.49
CA SER A 128 -6.86 8.87 -3.79
C SER A 128 -7.78 9.90 -4.45
N LEU A 129 -7.22 11.02 -4.91
CA LEU A 129 -7.98 12.07 -5.61
C LEU A 129 -8.47 11.57 -6.97
N GLU A 130 -7.59 10.97 -7.76
CA GLU A 130 -7.92 10.44 -9.10
C GLU A 130 -8.94 9.29 -9.02
N ILE A 131 -8.75 8.35 -8.11
CA ILE A 131 -9.69 7.24 -7.88
C ILE A 131 -11.06 7.78 -7.46
N ARG A 132 -11.11 8.82 -6.63
CA ARG A 132 -12.38 9.47 -6.24
C ARG A 132 -13.12 10.04 -7.45
N GLU A 133 -12.42 10.69 -8.37
CA GLU A 133 -13.04 11.20 -9.60
C GLU A 133 -13.46 10.07 -10.54
N LEU A 134 -12.64 9.02 -10.69
CA LEU A 134 -12.96 7.86 -11.52
C LEU A 134 -14.19 7.09 -11.01
N LEU A 135 -14.40 7.05 -9.68
CA LEU A 135 -15.51 6.36 -9.03
C LEU A 135 -16.62 7.34 -8.60
N LYS A 136 -16.67 8.54 -9.18
CA LYS A 136 -17.69 9.54 -8.87
C LYS A 136 -19.09 8.99 -9.16
N GLY A 137 -19.96 9.09 -8.16
CA GLY A 137 -21.30 8.54 -8.20
C GLY A 137 -21.45 7.11 -7.67
N ASP A 138 -20.36 6.40 -7.43
CA ASP A 138 -20.38 5.10 -6.78
C ASP A 138 -20.26 5.26 -5.26
N ALA A 139 -21.08 4.55 -4.51
CA ALA A 139 -21.06 4.58 -3.04
C ALA A 139 -20.17 3.47 -2.46
N GLY A 140 -19.64 3.70 -1.27
CA GLY A 140 -18.98 2.63 -0.49
C GLY A 140 -17.50 2.43 -0.75
N PHE A 141 -16.87 3.16 -1.68
CA PHE A 141 -15.43 3.08 -1.93
C PHE A 141 -14.61 3.86 -0.90
N ARG A 142 -13.37 3.39 -0.71
CA ARG A 142 -12.36 4.04 0.11
C ARG A 142 -11.15 4.39 -0.76
N PRO A 143 -11.17 5.52 -1.49
CA PRO A 143 -10.11 5.87 -2.45
C PRO A 143 -8.70 5.85 -1.84
N GLY A 144 -8.53 6.36 -0.60
CA GLY A 144 -7.24 6.34 0.09
C GLY A 144 -6.72 4.94 0.38
N LEU A 145 -7.60 4.02 0.75
CA LEU A 145 -7.24 2.61 0.93
C LEU A 145 -6.86 1.96 -0.40
N LEU A 146 -7.61 2.24 -1.45
CA LEU A 146 -7.34 1.65 -2.77
C LEU A 146 -6.03 2.19 -3.37
N GLY A 147 -5.75 3.49 -3.22
CA GLY A 147 -4.48 4.09 -3.61
C GLY A 147 -3.29 3.47 -2.90
N HIS A 148 -3.40 3.28 -1.58
CA HIS A 148 -2.40 2.62 -0.75
C HIS A 148 -2.09 1.19 -1.24
N ILE A 149 -3.13 0.35 -1.35
CA ILE A 149 -3.00 -1.04 -1.84
C ILE A 149 -2.34 -1.06 -3.21
N LEU A 150 -2.74 -0.17 -4.12
CA LEU A 150 -2.19 -0.12 -5.48
C LEU A 150 -0.70 0.19 -5.50
N ILE A 151 -0.23 1.15 -4.69
CA ILE A 151 1.20 1.48 -4.62
C ILE A 151 2.01 0.24 -4.24
N GLU A 152 1.58 -0.49 -3.23
CA GLU A 152 2.29 -1.68 -2.72
C GLU A 152 2.30 -2.83 -3.72
N LEU A 153 1.15 -3.14 -4.34
CA LEU A 153 1.08 -4.22 -5.34
C LEU A 153 1.86 -3.87 -6.61
N LEU A 154 1.87 -2.59 -7.03
CA LEU A 154 2.66 -2.14 -8.18
C LEU A 154 4.15 -2.13 -7.87
N LEU A 155 4.54 -1.91 -6.61
CA LEU A 155 5.91 -2.02 -6.16
C LEU A 155 6.41 -3.47 -6.23
N ASP A 156 5.62 -4.44 -5.74
CA ASP A 156 5.91 -5.87 -5.91
C ASP A 156 6.03 -6.26 -7.39
N ALA A 157 5.16 -5.74 -8.25
CA ALA A 157 5.24 -5.96 -9.70
C ALA A 157 6.53 -5.41 -10.32
N TYR A 158 6.95 -4.21 -9.90
CA TYR A 158 8.23 -3.64 -10.32
C TYR A 158 9.41 -4.54 -9.94
N LEU A 159 9.48 -4.95 -8.68
CA LEU A 159 10.57 -5.76 -8.15
C LEU A 159 10.61 -7.13 -8.83
N HIS A 160 9.45 -7.74 -9.10
CA HIS A 160 9.38 -8.97 -9.88
C HIS A 160 9.96 -8.80 -11.29
N THR A 161 9.63 -7.70 -11.96
CA THR A 161 10.14 -7.41 -13.32
C THR A 161 11.63 -7.09 -13.29
N LYS A 162 12.07 -6.32 -12.29
CA LYS A 162 13.47 -5.88 -12.16
C LYS A 162 14.44 -7.00 -11.80
N PHE A 163 13.99 -7.97 -11.00
CA PHE A 163 14.79 -9.08 -10.50
C PHE A 163 14.22 -10.43 -10.94
N PRO A 164 14.36 -10.78 -12.24
CA PRO A 164 13.80 -12.02 -12.77
C PRO A 164 14.38 -13.23 -12.04
N GLY A 165 13.52 -14.21 -11.74
CA GLY A 165 13.90 -15.43 -11.00
C GLY A 165 13.91 -15.30 -9.47
N LYS A 166 13.99 -14.08 -8.88
CA LYS A 166 13.94 -13.92 -7.42
C LYS A 166 12.56 -14.26 -6.85
N LEU A 167 11.47 -13.91 -7.55
CA LEU A 167 10.12 -14.29 -7.12
C LEU A 167 9.92 -15.81 -7.18
N GLU A 168 10.51 -16.49 -8.17
CA GLU A 168 10.54 -17.95 -8.23
C GLU A 168 11.30 -18.55 -7.04
N SER A 169 12.46 -17.95 -6.69
CA SER A 169 13.24 -18.34 -5.52
C SER A 169 12.46 -18.16 -4.22
N TYR A 170 11.71 -17.05 -4.08
CA TYR A 170 10.82 -16.80 -2.96
C TYR A 170 9.80 -17.95 -2.78
N TYR A 171 9.04 -18.26 -3.85
CA TYR A 171 8.05 -19.35 -3.77
C TYR A 171 8.68 -20.70 -3.48
N ARG A 172 9.87 -21.00 -4.03
CA ARG A 172 10.61 -22.24 -3.74
C ARG A 172 10.96 -22.38 -2.27
N GLN A 173 11.34 -21.29 -1.61
CA GLN A 173 11.68 -21.31 -0.19
C GLN A 173 10.43 -21.46 0.67
N ILE A 174 9.38 -20.65 0.45
CA ILE A 174 8.20 -20.70 1.31
C ILE A 174 7.39 -22.01 1.18
N VAL A 175 7.51 -22.73 0.08
CA VAL A 175 6.86 -24.05 -0.08
C VAL A 175 7.44 -25.11 0.86
N SER A 176 8.69 -24.94 1.33
CA SER A 176 9.33 -25.86 2.28
C SER A 176 8.81 -25.74 3.70
N VAL A 177 8.08 -24.67 4.01
CA VAL A 177 7.60 -24.38 5.36
C VAL A 177 6.28 -25.10 5.63
N MET A 178 6.13 -25.67 6.82
CA MET A 178 4.90 -26.38 7.22
C MET A 178 3.81 -25.38 7.67
N PRO A 179 2.68 -25.24 6.92
CA PRO A 179 1.65 -24.23 7.23
C PRO A 179 1.03 -24.40 8.62
N LYS A 180 0.86 -25.65 9.08
CA LYS A 180 0.30 -25.91 10.41
C LYS A 180 1.24 -25.45 11.53
N LEU A 181 2.55 -25.68 11.38
CA LEU A 181 3.54 -25.21 12.35
C LEU A 181 3.57 -23.68 12.41
N VAL A 182 3.49 -23.01 11.25
CA VAL A 182 3.39 -21.53 11.19
C VAL A 182 2.17 -21.04 11.97
N GLN A 183 0.99 -21.63 11.71
CA GLN A 183 -0.24 -21.23 12.41
C GLN A 183 -0.12 -21.43 13.93
N ASP A 184 0.39 -22.59 14.37
CA ASP A 184 0.54 -22.88 15.79
C ASP A 184 1.55 -21.94 16.46
N SER A 185 2.64 -21.64 15.79
CA SER A 185 3.66 -20.67 16.24
C SER A 185 3.07 -19.26 16.36
N VAL A 186 2.36 -18.80 15.34
CA VAL A 186 1.71 -17.47 15.33
C VAL A 186 0.68 -17.37 16.45
N ASN A 187 -0.08 -18.44 16.73
CA ASN A 187 -1.08 -18.47 17.80
C ASN A 187 -0.49 -18.31 19.21
N ARG A 188 0.83 -18.50 19.39
CA ARG A 188 1.50 -18.27 20.69
C ARG A 188 1.59 -16.78 21.06
N PHE A 189 1.67 -15.88 20.08
CA PHE A 189 1.88 -14.44 20.32
C PHE A 189 0.83 -13.55 19.66
N ALA A 190 -0.02 -14.09 18.80
CA ALA A 190 -1.09 -13.30 18.19
C ALA A 190 -2.08 -12.78 19.23
N SER A 191 -2.79 -11.70 18.91
CA SER A 191 -3.78 -11.09 19.80
C SER A 191 -4.92 -12.05 20.19
N ARG A 192 -5.16 -13.06 19.37
CA ARG A 192 -6.06 -14.19 19.58
C ARG A 192 -5.67 -15.31 18.60
N PRO A 193 -6.00 -16.58 18.90
CA PRO A 193 -5.74 -17.67 17.98
C PRO A 193 -6.60 -17.61 16.73
N THR A 194 -6.10 -18.21 15.64
CA THR A 194 -6.82 -18.43 14.38
C THR A 194 -6.59 -19.86 13.89
N ASP A 195 -7.58 -20.42 13.20
CA ASP A 195 -7.54 -21.71 12.51
C ASP A 195 -7.46 -21.56 10.98
N LYS A 196 -7.34 -20.32 10.49
CA LYS A 196 -7.45 -20.00 9.05
C LYS A 196 -6.12 -19.79 8.35
N LEU A 197 -5.05 -19.50 9.10
CA LEU A 197 -3.77 -19.11 8.53
C LEU A 197 -3.13 -20.21 7.70
N ALA A 198 -3.15 -21.45 8.18
CA ALA A 198 -2.53 -22.59 7.48
C ALA A 198 -3.16 -22.82 6.10
N ASN A 199 -4.49 -22.85 6.02
CA ASN A 199 -5.21 -23.01 4.75
C ASN A 199 -5.01 -21.82 3.82
N PHE A 200 -4.95 -20.60 4.35
CA PHE A 200 -4.67 -19.39 3.56
C PHE A 200 -3.27 -19.45 2.96
N MET A 201 -2.27 -19.80 3.77
CA MET A 201 -0.88 -19.94 3.33
C MET A 201 -0.75 -20.97 2.20
N GLN A 202 -1.39 -22.15 2.35
CA GLN A 202 -1.39 -23.16 1.31
C GLN A 202 -1.99 -22.62 0.00
N GLY A 203 -3.17 -21.98 0.06
CA GLY A 203 -3.80 -21.38 -1.13
C GLY A 203 -2.97 -20.25 -1.74
N PHE A 204 -2.24 -19.46 -0.94
CA PHE A 204 -1.32 -18.44 -1.43
C PHE A 204 -0.16 -19.04 -2.22
N ILE A 205 0.45 -20.11 -1.69
CA ILE A 205 1.56 -20.82 -2.34
C ILE A 205 1.10 -21.46 -3.65
N GLU A 206 -0.05 -22.16 -3.64
CA GLU A 206 -0.60 -22.84 -4.82
C GLU A 206 -1.00 -21.87 -5.92
N ALA A 207 -1.66 -20.78 -5.56
CA ALA A 207 -2.17 -19.80 -6.52
C ALA A 207 -1.11 -18.82 -7.06
N ARG A 208 0.05 -18.74 -6.41
CA ARG A 208 1.19 -17.89 -6.81
C ARG A 208 0.78 -16.45 -7.16
N TYR A 209 0.00 -15.82 -6.32
CA TYR A 209 -0.69 -14.55 -6.57
C TYR A 209 0.22 -13.41 -7.03
N LEU A 210 1.46 -13.35 -6.55
CA LEU A 210 2.38 -12.24 -6.84
C LEU A 210 2.77 -12.17 -8.32
N PHE A 211 2.72 -13.28 -9.05
CA PHE A 211 2.97 -13.30 -10.49
C PHE A 211 1.89 -12.56 -11.31
N ASP A 212 0.69 -12.41 -10.76
CA ASP A 212 -0.41 -11.74 -11.44
C ASP A 212 -0.26 -10.21 -11.47
N TYR A 213 0.57 -9.64 -10.59
CA TYR A 213 0.66 -8.19 -10.41
C TYR A 213 1.27 -7.44 -11.59
N VAL A 214 1.99 -8.12 -12.48
CA VAL A 214 2.56 -7.54 -13.70
C VAL A 214 1.53 -7.36 -14.83
N ASP A 215 0.42 -8.08 -14.77
CA ASP A 215 -0.69 -7.97 -15.71
C ASP A 215 -1.83 -7.14 -15.11
N ASP A 216 -2.22 -6.07 -15.78
CA ASP A 216 -3.19 -5.10 -15.24
C ASP A 216 -4.58 -5.72 -15.00
N GLN A 217 -5.02 -6.67 -15.83
CA GLN A 217 -6.32 -7.32 -15.67
C GLN A 217 -6.29 -8.29 -14.48
N ARG A 218 -5.21 -9.07 -14.36
CA ARG A 218 -5.01 -9.98 -13.22
C ARG A 218 -4.83 -9.20 -11.93
N LEU A 219 -4.06 -8.12 -11.93
CA LEU A 219 -3.92 -7.22 -10.79
C LEU A 219 -5.29 -6.72 -10.33
N MET A 220 -6.13 -6.24 -11.24
CA MET A 220 -7.48 -5.78 -10.91
C MET A 220 -8.38 -6.89 -10.36
N MET A 221 -8.25 -8.11 -10.88
CA MET A 221 -8.94 -9.27 -10.29
C MET A 221 -8.49 -9.51 -8.84
N ARG A 222 -7.19 -9.41 -8.54
CA ARG A 222 -6.66 -9.56 -7.17
C ARG A 222 -7.15 -8.45 -6.25
N ILE A 223 -7.13 -7.20 -6.70
CA ILE A 223 -7.68 -6.05 -5.97
C ILE A 223 -9.16 -6.27 -5.65
N ASN A 224 -9.97 -6.65 -6.62
CA ASN A 224 -11.39 -6.93 -6.41
C ASN A 224 -11.63 -8.07 -5.39
N ASN A 225 -10.77 -9.09 -5.39
CA ASN A 225 -10.83 -10.16 -4.39
C ASN A 225 -10.52 -9.63 -2.98
N VAL A 226 -9.54 -8.72 -2.84
CA VAL A 226 -9.24 -8.04 -1.57
C VAL A 226 -10.43 -7.19 -1.13
N LEU A 227 -10.98 -6.35 -2.00
CA LEU A 227 -12.16 -5.50 -1.71
C LEU A 227 -13.34 -6.33 -1.26
N LYS A 228 -13.65 -7.43 -1.94
CA LYS A 228 -14.74 -8.35 -1.57
C LYS A 228 -14.55 -8.92 -0.15
N ARG A 229 -13.33 -9.29 0.24
CA ARG A 229 -13.04 -9.81 1.59
C ARG A 229 -13.31 -8.78 2.68
N ILE A 230 -13.10 -7.51 2.39
CA ILE A 230 -13.36 -6.40 3.32
C ILE A 230 -14.76 -5.79 3.17
N LYS A 231 -15.62 -6.46 2.38
CA LYS A 231 -17.02 -6.06 2.15
C LYS A 231 -17.16 -4.70 1.46
N LEU A 232 -16.24 -4.39 0.55
CA LEU A 232 -16.33 -3.25 -0.36
C LEU A 232 -16.77 -3.71 -1.75
N GLU A 233 -17.38 -2.80 -2.49
CA GLU A 233 -17.76 -3.01 -3.89
C GLU A 233 -16.54 -3.26 -4.79
N SER A 234 -16.74 -4.05 -5.83
CA SER A 234 -15.72 -4.27 -6.85
C SER A 234 -15.56 -3.03 -7.71
N VAL A 235 -14.32 -2.62 -7.94
CA VAL A 235 -14.02 -1.51 -8.85
C VAL A 235 -14.17 -1.96 -10.31
N GLY A 236 -14.80 -1.11 -11.10
CA GLY A 236 -15.09 -1.40 -12.50
C GLY A 236 -13.94 -1.04 -13.45
N ASN A 237 -14.23 -1.16 -14.76
CA ASN A 237 -13.27 -0.92 -15.85
C ASN A 237 -12.61 0.46 -15.85
N ARG A 238 -13.26 1.48 -15.24
CA ARG A 238 -12.70 2.84 -15.15
C ARG A 238 -11.34 2.84 -14.46
N ILE A 239 -11.21 2.09 -13.37
CA ILE A 239 -9.92 1.94 -12.66
C ILE A 239 -8.94 1.11 -13.51
N THR A 240 -9.39 0.06 -14.16
CA THR A 240 -8.53 -0.78 -15.01
C THR A 240 -7.81 0.04 -16.08
N HIS A 241 -8.52 0.96 -16.75
CA HIS A 241 -7.92 1.84 -17.76
C HIS A 241 -6.90 2.84 -17.19
N TRP A 242 -6.98 3.15 -15.91
CA TRP A 242 -6.05 4.05 -15.23
C TRP A 242 -4.79 3.35 -14.69
N ILE A 243 -4.83 2.02 -14.48
CA ILE A 243 -3.71 1.25 -13.91
C ILE A 243 -2.38 1.47 -14.67
N PRO A 244 -2.29 1.49 -16.02
CA PRO A 244 -1.02 1.73 -16.70
C PRO A 244 -0.37 3.05 -16.29
N SER A 245 -1.15 4.12 -16.11
CA SER A 245 -0.64 5.41 -15.63
C SER A 245 -0.17 5.34 -14.17
N ALA A 246 -0.90 4.67 -13.29
CA ALA A 246 -0.50 4.46 -11.91
C ALA A 246 0.80 3.64 -11.82
N ARG A 247 0.91 2.58 -12.63
CA ARG A 247 2.09 1.72 -12.73
C ARG A 247 3.33 2.52 -13.13
N SER A 248 3.26 3.31 -14.20
CA SER A 248 4.38 4.15 -14.63
C SER A 248 4.86 5.05 -13.49
N ARG A 249 3.94 5.75 -12.82
CA ARG A 249 4.29 6.65 -11.71
C ARG A 249 4.95 5.93 -10.52
N VAL A 250 4.48 4.76 -10.13
CA VAL A 250 5.14 3.97 -9.09
C VAL A 250 6.55 3.58 -9.55
N TYR A 251 6.70 3.09 -10.78
CA TYR A 251 7.98 2.64 -11.35
C TYR A 251 9.01 3.77 -11.45
N ASP A 252 8.57 4.97 -11.84
CA ASP A 252 9.42 6.15 -11.95
C ASP A 252 9.94 6.65 -10.58
N HIS A 253 9.25 6.29 -9.50
CA HIS A 253 9.55 6.78 -8.15
C HIS A 253 10.03 5.71 -7.16
N VAL A 254 10.41 4.51 -7.64
CA VAL A 254 10.84 3.40 -6.76
C VAL A 254 12.01 3.81 -5.84
N SER A 255 13.00 4.52 -6.34
CA SER A 255 14.13 4.99 -5.52
C SER A 255 13.72 5.97 -4.40
N ASN A 256 12.64 6.72 -4.59
CA ASN A 256 12.08 7.63 -3.60
C ASN A 256 11.10 6.93 -2.64
N LEU A 257 10.45 5.87 -3.11
CA LEU A 257 9.59 4.99 -2.29
C LEU A 257 10.43 4.10 -1.37
N LEU A 258 11.58 3.63 -1.86
CA LEU A 258 12.47 2.67 -1.19
C LEU A 258 13.89 3.25 -1.00
N PRO A 259 14.06 4.44 -0.38
CA PRO A 259 15.37 5.10 -0.31
C PRO A 259 16.43 4.32 0.47
N ASN A 260 16.01 3.48 1.43
CA ASN A 260 16.89 2.69 2.28
C ASN A 260 16.85 1.20 1.97
N TYR A 261 16.21 0.82 0.87
CA TYR A 261 16.01 -0.57 0.52
C TYR A 261 17.30 -1.21 -0.02
N GLN A 262 17.67 -2.35 0.53
CA GLN A 262 18.81 -3.12 0.06
C GLN A 262 18.40 -3.97 -1.15
N PHE A 263 18.55 -3.42 -2.34
CA PHE A 263 18.31 -4.19 -3.55
C PHE A 263 19.34 -5.34 -3.66
N PRO A 264 18.92 -6.55 -4.09
CA PRO A 264 19.84 -7.63 -4.36
C PRO A 264 20.79 -7.24 -5.52
N LEU A 265 22.07 -7.59 -5.39
CA LEU A 265 23.10 -7.36 -6.39
C LEU A 265 22.90 -8.24 -7.62
#